data_4e1346c4ee774c02c7afa641341f8baf
#
_entry.id   4e1346c4ee774c02c7afa641341f8baf
#
_cell.length_a   1.000
_cell.length_b   1.000
_cell.length_c   1.000
_cell.angle_alpha   90.00
_cell.angle_beta   90.00
_cell.angle_gamma   90.00
#
_symmetry.space_group_name_H-M   'P 1'
#
loop_
_entity.id
_entity.type
_entity.pdbx_description
1 polymer ?
#
loop_
_entity_poly.entity_id
_entity_poly.type
_entity_poly.pdbx_seq_one_letter_code
_entity_poly.pdbx_strand_id
1 'polypeptide(L)'
;PLVELTQHKASSECRFDRLAGRGLDTTDELCTFEQNLTDNLSSLGVVFGKMRAPEGAPVALEDYGRRNMVRNVLKDGLLLEQNSGINPFKLGFIGSTDTHSATPGAADEDDYLGHLGRRDAGYRNVQDHFEDNPGGLAVVWAEENSRDAIFEGMRRREAYATSGTRPVVRFFAGFELDPAACEKADFVAHGYAAGVPMG
;
A
#
# COMPACT_ATOMS: atom_id res chain seq x y z
N PRO A 1 11.27 -5.60 -7.27
CA PRO A 1 10.39 -4.44 -7.47
C PRO A 1 9.55 -4.18 -6.24
N LEU A 2 9.10 -2.92 -6.07
CA LEU A 2 8.18 -2.49 -5.03
C LEU A 2 6.87 -2.05 -5.66
N VAL A 3 5.78 -2.17 -4.90
CA VAL A 3 4.45 -1.66 -5.25
C VAL A 3 3.94 -0.75 -4.14
N GLU A 4 3.30 0.34 -4.53
CA GLU A 4 2.65 1.24 -3.59
C GLU A 4 1.27 0.68 -3.22
N LEU A 5 1.06 0.41 -1.93
CA LEU A 5 -0.20 -0.11 -1.41
C LEU A 5 -1.21 1.00 -1.10
N THR A 6 -0.72 2.14 -0.62
CA THR A 6 -1.58 3.23 -0.16
C THR A 6 -0.93 4.58 -0.38
N GLN A 7 -1.75 5.56 -0.70
CA GLN A 7 -1.42 6.97 -0.81
C GLN A 7 -2.69 7.80 -0.57
N HIS A 8 -2.67 9.13 -0.69
CA HIS A 8 -3.83 9.97 -0.35
C HIS A 8 -5.10 9.65 -1.16
N LYS A 9 -4.98 9.03 -2.33
CA LYS A 9 -6.13 8.61 -3.15
C LYS A 9 -6.66 7.22 -2.80
N ALA A 10 -6.21 6.59 -1.76
CA ALA A 10 -6.70 5.37 -1.15
C ALA A 10 -5.76 4.16 -1.21
N SER A 11 -6.21 3.07 -0.59
CA SER A 11 -5.53 1.79 -0.55
C SER A 11 -5.80 0.97 -1.82
N SER A 12 -4.74 0.37 -2.36
CA SER A 12 -4.78 -0.55 -3.50
C SER A 12 -4.57 -2.02 -3.08
N GLU A 13 -4.61 -2.33 -1.79
CA GLU A 13 -4.37 -3.68 -1.31
C GLU A 13 -5.49 -4.64 -1.72
N CYS A 14 -6.72 -4.32 -1.34
CA CYS A 14 -7.91 -5.13 -1.54
C CYS A 14 -9.16 -4.26 -1.45
N ARG A 15 -10.32 -4.79 -1.81
CA ARG A 15 -11.57 -4.05 -1.76
C ARG A 15 -12.74 -4.91 -1.29
N PHE A 16 -13.56 -4.34 -0.41
CA PHE A 16 -14.81 -4.93 0.04
C PHE A 16 -15.91 -3.88 0.03
N ASP A 17 -17.03 -4.17 -0.62
CA ASP A 17 -18.21 -3.33 -0.65
C ASP A 17 -19.16 -3.75 0.48
N ARG A 18 -19.25 -2.92 1.52
CA ARG A 18 -20.12 -3.19 2.67
C ARG A 18 -21.60 -3.19 2.31
N LEU A 19 -22.01 -2.35 1.39
CA LEU A 19 -23.41 -2.25 1.00
C LEU A 19 -23.85 -3.48 0.21
N ALA A 20 -22.98 -3.97 -0.65
CA ALA A 20 -23.22 -5.21 -1.40
C ALA A 20 -22.92 -6.48 -0.59
N GLY A 21 -22.25 -6.36 0.58
CA GLY A 21 -21.84 -7.48 1.41
C GLY A 21 -20.83 -8.42 0.74
N ARG A 22 -20.03 -7.90 -0.19
CA ARG A 22 -19.09 -8.71 -0.96
C ARG A 22 -17.78 -7.97 -1.25
N GLY A 23 -16.69 -8.74 -1.29
CA GLY A 23 -15.38 -8.25 -1.71
C GLY A 23 -15.05 -8.60 -3.15
N LEU A 24 -14.03 -7.96 -3.69
CA LEU A 24 -13.41 -8.30 -4.95
C LEU A 24 -12.36 -9.40 -4.70
N ASP A 25 -12.79 -10.65 -4.85
CA ASP A 25 -11.99 -11.86 -4.57
C ASP A 25 -11.45 -11.90 -3.13
N THR A 26 -12.21 -11.36 -2.18
CA THR A 26 -11.93 -11.39 -0.76
C THR A 26 -13.22 -11.37 0.07
N THR A 27 -13.17 -12.00 1.24
CA THR A 27 -14.22 -11.93 2.27
C THR A 27 -13.84 -11.04 3.44
N ASP A 28 -12.67 -10.40 3.37
CA ASP A 28 -12.11 -9.56 4.41
C ASP A 28 -12.81 -8.20 4.44
N GLU A 29 -13.63 -7.97 5.45
CA GLU A 29 -14.36 -6.72 5.65
C GLU A 29 -13.45 -5.52 5.92
N LEU A 30 -12.22 -5.74 6.40
CA LEU A 30 -11.22 -4.70 6.60
C LEU A 30 -10.73 -4.11 5.29
N CYS A 31 -10.97 -4.79 4.16
CA CYS A 31 -10.72 -4.25 2.82
C CYS A 31 -11.60 -3.04 2.45
N THR A 32 -12.38 -2.52 3.40
CA THR A 32 -13.06 -1.22 3.27
C THR A 32 -12.23 -0.05 3.78
N PHE A 33 -11.09 -0.33 4.43
CA PHE A 33 -10.26 0.69 5.04
C PHE A 33 -9.63 1.59 3.99
N GLU A 34 -9.76 2.89 4.20
CA GLU A 34 -9.21 3.95 3.33
C GLU A 34 -9.44 3.69 1.84
N GLN A 35 -10.64 3.30 1.47
CA GLN A 35 -11.03 3.09 0.08
C GLN A 35 -11.55 4.40 -0.53
N ASN A 36 -11.08 4.71 -1.72
CA ASN A 36 -11.74 5.71 -2.55
C ASN A 36 -13.06 5.11 -3.07
N LEU A 37 -14.15 5.86 -2.94
CA LEU A 37 -15.49 5.42 -3.31
C LEU A 37 -15.69 5.31 -4.83
N THR A 38 -14.74 5.79 -5.61
CA THR A 38 -14.87 5.84 -7.06
C THR A 38 -14.52 4.50 -7.69
N ASP A 39 -15.54 3.79 -8.14
CA ASP A 39 -15.42 2.55 -8.90
C ASP A 39 -15.06 2.78 -10.37
N ASN A 40 -14.94 4.03 -10.77
CA ASN A 40 -14.87 4.39 -12.16
C ASN A 40 -13.71 5.35 -12.41
N LEU A 41 -12.77 4.94 -13.26
CA LEU A 41 -11.70 5.80 -13.74
C LEU A 41 -12.22 7.10 -14.38
N SER A 42 -13.48 7.15 -14.80
CA SER A 42 -14.12 8.37 -15.29
C SER A 42 -14.26 9.44 -14.19
N SER A 43 -14.31 9.07 -12.94
CA SER A 43 -14.32 10.03 -11.83
C SER A 43 -12.99 10.72 -11.63
N LEU A 44 -11.87 10.09 -11.97
CA LEU A 44 -10.57 10.76 -12.05
C LEU A 44 -10.58 11.91 -13.05
N GLY A 45 -11.41 11.82 -14.11
CA GLY A 45 -11.63 12.91 -15.06
C GLY A 45 -12.30 14.14 -14.46
N VAL A 46 -13.11 13.96 -13.42
CA VAL A 46 -13.75 15.07 -12.70
C VAL A 46 -12.76 15.76 -11.77
N VAL A 47 -11.92 14.99 -11.07
CA VAL A 47 -10.90 15.52 -10.14
C VAL A 47 -9.86 16.38 -10.87
N PHE A 48 -9.44 16.00 -12.05
CA PHE A 48 -8.42 16.72 -12.81
C PHE A 48 -8.97 17.60 -13.96
N GLY A 49 -10.28 17.64 -14.16
CA GLY A 49 -10.97 18.56 -15.08
C GLY A 49 -10.62 18.44 -16.57
N LYS A 50 -9.70 17.55 -16.94
CA LYS A 50 -9.18 17.43 -18.30
C LYS A 50 -8.86 16.01 -18.77
N MET A 51 -9.01 15.00 -17.94
CA MET A 51 -8.81 13.62 -18.40
C MET A 51 -10.07 13.15 -19.14
N ARG A 52 -9.93 12.91 -20.42
CA ARG A 52 -10.95 12.15 -21.18
C ARG A 52 -11.13 10.80 -20.50
N ALA A 53 -12.38 10.40 -20.35
CA ALA A 53 -12.68 9.01 -20.03
C ALA A 53 -11.92 8.11 -21.03
N PRO A 54 -11.26 7.03 -20.57
CA PRO A 54 -10.58 6.12 -21.48
C PRO A 54 -11.57 5.68 -22.58
N GLU A 55 -11.17 5.76 -23.83
CA GLU A 55 -11.93 5.21 -24.92
C GLU A 55 -11.92 3.68 -24.77
N GLY A 56 -13.05 3.10 -24.46
CA GLY A 56 -13.19 1.65 -24.32
C GLY A 56 -14.48 1.26 -23.60
N ALA A 57 -14.84 0.00 -23.71
CA ALA A 57 -15.95 -0.55 -22.94
C ALA A 57 -15.62 -0.48 -21.43
N PRO A 58 -16.59 -0.13 -20.57
CA PRO A 58 -16.40 -0.15 -19.14
C PRO A 58 -15.94 -1.55 -18.70
N VAL A 59 -14.86 -1.61 -17.90
CA VAL A 59 -14.42 -2.88 -17.32
C VAL A 59 -15.44 -3.24 -16.24
N ALA A 60 -15.92 -4.47 -16.23
CA ALA A 60 -16.81 -4.93 -15.17
C ALA A 60 -16.10 -4.82 -13.82
N LEU A 61 -16.83 -4.47 -12.77
CA LEU A 61 -16.26 -4.28 -11.43
C LEU A 61 -15.47 -5.50 -10.95
N GLU A 62 -15.95 -6.68 -11.27
CA GLU A 62 -15.30 -7.96 -10.93
C GLU A 62 -13.94 -8.11 -11.63
N ASP A 63 -13.87 -7.76 -12.91
CA ASP A 63 -12.62 -7.80 -13.68
C ASP A 63 -11.65 -6.68 -13.27
N TYR A 64 -12.19 -5.51 -12.93
CA TYR A 64 -11.40 -4.39 -12.45
C TYR A 64 -10.68 -4.74 -11.14
N GLY A 65 -11.42 -5.21 -10.15
CA GLY A 65 -10.86 -5.54 -8.85
C GLY A 65 -9.82 -6.65 -8.92
N ARG A 66 -10.08 -7.67 -9.72
CA ARG A 66 -9.15 -8.78 -9.90
C ARG A 66 -7.80 -8.36 -10.46
N ARG A 67 -7.75 -7.37 -11.32
CA ARG A 67 -6.52 -6.92 -11.99
C ARG A 67 -5.80 -5.77 -11.31
N ASN A 68 -6.47 -5.07 -10.40
CA ASN A 68 -6.01 -3.80 -9.86
C ASN A 68 -5.78 -3.81 -8.34
N MET A 69 -6.05 -4.94 -7.68
CA MET A 69 -5.79 -5.08 -6.26
C MET A 69 -4.55 -5.93 -6.03
N VAL A 70 -3.62 -5.42 -5.23
CA VAL A 70 -2.31 -6.03 -5.02
C VAL A 70 -2.43 -7.43 -4.43
N ARG A 71 -3.35 -7.64 -3.48
CA ARG A 71 -3.59 -8.97 -2.89
C ARG A 71 -3.94 -10.03 -3.94
N ASN A 72 -4.72 -9.65 -4.96
CA ASN A 72 -5.07 -10.55 -6.06
C ASN A 72 -3.87 -10.80 -7.00
N VAL A 73 -3.08 -9.78 -7.28
CA VAL A 73 -1.84 -9.92 -8.06
C VAL A 73 -0.87 -10.89 -7.41
N LEU A 74 -0.74 -10.86 -6.08
CA LEU A 74 0.10 -11.82 -5.35
C LEU A 74 -0.43 -13.25 -5.44
N LYS A 75 -1.75 -13.45 -5.34
CA LYS A 75 -2.38 -14.77 -5.56
C LYS A 75 -2.11 -15.30 -6.97
N ASP A 76 -2.28 -14.45 -7.98
CA ASP A 76 -1.98 -14.80 -9.37
C ASP A 76 -0.50 -15.14 -9.56
N GLY A 77 0.41 -14.45 -8.87
CA GLY A 77 1.84 -14.76 -8.85
C GLY A 77 2.16 -16.16 -8.33
N LEU A 78 1.51 -16.57 -7.23
CA LEU A 78 1.67 -17.93 -6.68
C LEU A 78 1.14 -19.01 -7.65
N LEU A 79 -0.01 -18.75 -8.28
CA LEU A 79 -0.57 -19.66 -9.28
C LEU A 79 0.33 -19.78 -10.51
N LEU A 80 0.91 -18.69 -10.97
CA LEU A 80 1.87 -18.71 -12.08
C LEU A 80 3.13 -19.50 -11.71
N GLU A 81 3.66 -19.32 -10.50
CA GLU A 81 4.81 -20.07 -10.02
C GLU A 81 4.52 -21.59 -9.98
N GLN A 82 3.35 -21.96 -9.48
CA GLN A 82 2.92 -23.36 -9.43
C GLN A 82 2.81 -23.98 -10.84
N ASN A 83 2.30 -23.22 -11.82
CA ASN A 83 2.00 -23.73 -13.15
C ASN A 83 3.20 -23.66 -14.13
N SER A 84 4.07 -22.67 -13.97
CA SER A 84 5.16 -22.37 -14.92
C SER A 84 6.55 -22.31 -14.29
N GLY A 85 6.63 -22.37 -12.96
CA GLY A 85 7.89 -22.19 -12.23
C GLY A 85 8.36 -20.75 -12.12
N ILE A 86 7.57 -19.77 -12.59
CA ILE A 86 7.95 -18.36 -12.61
C ILE A 86 6.89 -17.52 -11.90
N ASN A 87 7.31 -16.71 -10.92
CA ASN A 87 6.47 -15.72 -10.28
C ASN A 87 7.02 -14.31 -10.56
N PRO A 88 6.39 -13.55 -11.47
CA PRO A 88 6.82 -12.19 -11.79
C PRO A 88 6.39 -11.16 -10.72
N PHE A 89 5.53 -11.54 -9.78
CA PHE A 89 4.92 -10.67 -8.80
C PHE A 89 5.47 -10.86 -7.37
N LYS A 90 6.74 -11.21 -7.24
CA LYS A 90 7.46 -11.17 -5.95
C LYS A 90 7.77 -9.70 -5.63
N LEU A 91 6.78 -9.01 -5.09
CA LEU A 91 6.80 -7.58 -4.83
C LEU A 91 7.08 -7.30 -3.35
N GLY A 92 7.82 -6.25 -3.06
CA GLY A 92 7.82 -5.61 -1.75
C GLY A 92 6.83 -4.45 -1.72
N PHE A 93 6.55 -3.90 -0.54
CA PHE A 93 5.46 -2.96 -0.34
C PHE A 93 5.97 -1.63 0.19
N ILE A 94 5.39 -0.55 -0.32
CA ILE A 94 5.55 0.80 0.20
C ILE A 94 4.20 1.51 0.28
N GLY A 95 4.12 2.54 1.10
CA GLY A 95 3.10 3.56 1.04
C GLY A 95 3.73 4.91 0.73
N SER A 96 2.94 5.88 0.35
CA SER A 96 3.39 7.27 0.22
C SER A 96 2.29 8.25 0.53
N THR A 97 2.65 9.52 0.73
CA THR A 97 1.65 10.58 0.86
C THR A 97 1.09 11.00 -0.50
N ASP A 98 1.86 10.82 -1.57
CA ASP A 98 1.58 11.39 -2.89
C ASP A 98 1.25 12.88 -2.83
N THR A 99 1.89 13.59 -1.90
CA THR A 99 1.65 15.02 -1.69
C THR A 99 2.12 15.86 -2.88
N HIS A 100 1.35 16.88 -3.22
CA HIS A 100 1.66 17.84 -4.27
C HIS A 100 2.15 19.20 -3.69
N SER A 101 2.49 19.22 -2.42
CA SER A 101 2.96 20.41 -1.68
C SER A 101 4.45 20.37 -1.33
N ALA A 102 5.22 19.48 -1.97
CA ALA A 102 6.66 19.28 -1.73
C ALA A 102 7.00 18.94 -0.26
N THR A 103 6.10 18.26 0.43
CA THR A 103 6.26 17.84 1.82
C THR A 103 6.13 16.31 1.93
N PRO A 104 7.06 15.53 1.33
CA PRO A 104 6.97 14.08 1.37
C PRO A 104 7.01 13.58 2.81
N GLY A 105 6.13 12.61 3.13
CA GLY A 105 6.04 12.04 4.46
C GLY A 105 5.34 12.93 5.51
N ALA A 106 4.77 14.06 5.12
CA ALA A 106 3.97 14.90 6.01
C ALA A 106 2.57 14.29 6.20
N ALA A 107 2.52 13.21 6.95
CA ALA A 107 1.31 12.51 7.35
C ALA A 107 1.24 12.45 8.88
N ASP A 108 1.45 13.58 9.54
CA ASP A 108 1.33 13.70 10.97
C ASP A 108 -0.15 13.81 11.37
N GLU A 109 -0.55 13.06 12.36
CA GLU A 109 -1.92 13.04 12.86
C GLU A 109 -2.32 14.38 13.47
N ASP A 110 -1.36 15.09 14.09
CA ASP A 110 -1.57 16.34 14.79
C ASP A 110 -1.32 17.59 13.93
N ASP A 111 -0.63 17.48 12.80
CA ASP A 111 -0.28 18.60 11.92
C ASP A 111 -0.32 18.22 10.44
N TYR A 112 -1.47 17.77 9.98
CA TYR A 112 -1.69 17.46 8.58
C TYR A 112 -1.84 18.73 7.75
N LEU A 113 -0.92 18.92 6.80
CA LEU A 113 -0.84 20.13 5.98
C LEU A 113 -1.65 20.09 4.68
N GLY A 114 -2.32 18.98 4.40
CA GLY A 114 -3.00 18.75 3.13
C GLY A 114 -2.05 18.29 2.01
N HIS A 115 -2.62 17.99 0.84
CA HIS A 115 -1.87 17.45 -0.31
C HIS A 115 -1.69 18.42 -1.45
N LEU A 116 -2.56 19.42 -1.58
CA LEU A 116 -2.71 20.23 -2.79
C LEU A 116 -2.13 21.64 -2.64
N GLY A 117 -1.30 21.87 -1.64
CA GLY A 117 -0.61 23.11 -1.41
C GLY A 117 -1.57 24.28 -1.19
N ARG A 118 -1.68 25.17 -2.17
CA ARG A 118 -2.53 26.36 -2.04
C ARG A 118 -4.03 26.06 -1.89
N ARG A 119 -4.50 24.95 -2.39
CA ARG A 119 -5.91 24.57 -2.26
C ARG A 119 -6.29 24.22 -0.84
N ASP A 120 -5.34 23.64 -0.09
CA ASP A 120 -5.54 23.27 1.31
C ASP A 120 -5.27 24.41 2.29
N ALA A 121 -4.74 25.55 1.81
CA ALA A 121 -4.22 26.62 2.66
C ALA A 121 -5.28 27.31 3.55
N GLY A 122 -6.53 27.30 3.15
CA GLY A 122 -7.63 27.92 3.89
C GLY A 122 -8.20 27.08 5.02
N TYR A 123 -8.16 25.77 4.85
CA TYR A 123 -8.78 24.80 5.78
C TYR A 123 -7.93 23.54 5.83
N ARG A 124 -6.80 23.60 6.50
CA ARG A 124 -5.80 22.52 6.50
C ARG A 124 -6.30 21.16 7.01
N ASN A 125 -7.31 21.18 7.86
CA ASN A 125 -7.90 19.96 8.40
C ASN A 125 -9.15 19.50 7.65
N VAL A 126 -9.56 20.25 6.62
CA VAL A 126 -10.68 19.91 5.76
C VAL A 126 -10.17 19.90 4.34
N GLN A 127 -10.09 18.73 3.75
CA GLN A 127 -9.60 18.57 2.40
C GLN A 127 -10.61 19.12 1.38
N ASP A 128 -10.12 19.65 0.29
CA ASP A 128 -10.96 20.04 -0.85
C ASP A 128 -11.74 18.84 -1.41
N HIS A 129 -11.15 17.66 -1.24
CA HIS A 129 -11.73 16.38 -1.63
C HIS A 129 -11.86 15.50 -0.40
N PHE A 130 -13.07 15.36 0.11
CA PHE A 130 -13.37 14.48 1.25
C PHE A 130 -13.09 12.99 0.97
N GLU A 131 -12.79 12.64 -0.26
CA GLU A 131 -12.42 11.30 -0.71
C GLU A 131 -10.93 11.01 -0.47
N ASP A 132 -10.10 12.03 -0.28
CA ASP A 132 -8.68 11.88 -0.03
C ASP A 132 -8.40 11.65 1.46
N ASN A 133 -7.34 10.91 1.76
CA ASN A 133 -6.87 10.67 3.12
C ASN A 133 -5.44 11.24 3.31
N PRO A 134 -4.88 11.26 4.53
CA PRO A 134 -3.52 11.75 4.77
C PRO A 134 -2.42 11.00 4.01
N GLY A 135 -2.74 9.85 3.43
CA GLY A 135 -1.81 9.03 2.68
C GLY A 135 -1.02 8.08 3.57
N GLY A 136 0.01 7.51 2.99
CA GLY A 136 0.83 6.51 3.63
C GLY A 136 2.29 6.90 3.74
N LEU A 137 3.06 6.00 4.32
CA LEU A 137 4.51 6.13 4.44
C LEU A 137 5.19 4.87 3.94
N ALA A 138 6.35 5.04 3.32
CA ALA A 138 7.29 3.97 3.07
C ALA A 138 8.25 3.85 4.26
N VAL A 139 8.37 2.66 4.82
CA VAL A 139 9.36 2.35 5.84
C VAL A 139 10.33 1.33 5.28
N VAL A 140 11.62 1.57 5.45
CA VAL A 140 12.69 0.71 4.93
C VAL A 140 13.63 0.33 6.06
N TRP A 141 13.91 -0.94 6.20
CA TRP A 141 14.96 -1.44 7.06
C TRP A 141 16.31 -1.34 6.35
N ALA A 142 17.16 -0.46 6.84
CA ALA A 142 18.50 -0.22 6.31
C ALA A 142 19.53 -0.30 7.45
N GLU A 143 20.75 -0.67 7.12
CA GLU A 143 21.84 -0.77 8.11
C GLU A 143 22.29 0.60 8.64
N GLU A 144 22.13 1.62 7.80
CA GLU A 144 22.43 3.02 8.13
C GLU A 144 21.57 3.98 7.30
N ASN A 145 21.47 5.22 7.71
CA ASN A 145 20.79 6.27 6.96
C ASN A 145 21.69 6.83 5.87
N SER A 146 22.00 5.99 4.88
CA SER A 146 22.71 6.41 3.66
C SER A 146 21.89 6.03 2.43
N ARG A 147 22.14 6.72 1.32
CA ARG A 147 21.47 6.45 0.04
C ARG A 147 21.63 4.99 -0.37
N ASP A 148 22.83 4.47 -0.26
CA ASP A 148 23.17 3.14 -0.73
C ASP A 148 22.52 2.06 0.16
N ALA A 149 22.56 2.22 1.48
CA ALA A 149 21.93 1.28 2.42
C ALA A 149 20.40 1.27 2.28
N ILE A 150 19.77 2.43 2.10
CA ILE A 150 18.33 2.53 1.84
C ILE A 150 17.98 1.86 0.50
N PHE A 151 18.76 2.10 -0.54
CA PHE A 151 18.54 1.47 -1.85
C PHE A 151 18.66 -0.05 -1.79
N GLU A 152 19.67 -0.57 -1.07
CA GLU A 152 19.83 -2.02 -0.88
C GLU A 152 18.70 -2.61 -0.03
N GLY A 153 18.22 -1.92 1.00
CA GLY A 153 17.03 -2.32 1.76
C GLY A 153 15.80 -2.46 0.85
N MET A 154 15.56 -1.48 -0.01
CA MET A 154 14.49 -1.54 -1.01
C MET A 154 14.70 -2.66 -2.03
N ARG A 155 15.93 -2.92 -2.48
CA ARG A 155 16.23 -4.03 -3.39
C ARG A 155 15.95 -5.40 -2.76
N ARG A 156 16.26 -5.56 -1.50
CA ARG A 156 15.95 -6.77 -0.74
C ARG A 156 14.46 -6.86 -0.39
N ARG A 157 13.69 -5.79 -0.61
CA ARG A 157 12.28 -5.65 -0.25
C ARG A 157 12.06 -5.65 1.27
N GLU A 158 13.06 -5.29 2.04
CA GLU A 158 12.93 -5.08 3.49
C GLU A 158 12.25 -3.73 3.77
N ALA A 159 11.02 -3.61 3.28
CA ALA A 159 10.21 -2.41 3.33
C ALA A 159 8.76 -2.76 3.64
N TYR A 160 8.03 -1.81 4.22
CA TYR A 160 6.60 -1.94 4.44
C TYR A 160 5.88 -0.61 4.29
N ALA A 161 4.57 -0.69 4.08
CA ALA A 161 3.67 0.44 3.99
C ALA A 161 2.99 0.70 5.32
N THR A 162 2.72 1.96 5.62
CA THR A 162 1.74 2.37 6.64
C THR A 162 0.71 3.29 6.02
N SER A 163 -0.41 3.49 6.69
CA SER A 163 -1.45 4.43 6.29
C SER A 163 -1.28 5.84 6.91
N GLY A 164 -0.04 6.20 7.25
CA GLY A 164 0.31 7.52 7.79
C GLY A 164 0.92 7.47 9.19
N THR A 165 0.50 6.55 10.01
CA THR A 165 1.10 6.29 11.33
C THR A 165 2.54 5.76 11.20
N ARG A 166 3.34 5.87 12.27
CA ARG A 166 4.76 5.50 12.26
C ARG A 166 5.09 4.29 13.16
N PRO A 167 4.38 3.15 13.05
CA PRO A 167 4.74 1.96 13.80
C PRO A 167 6.08 1.40 13.31
N VAL A 168 6.92 0.99 14.24
CA VAL A 168 8.16 0.27 13.92
C VAL A 168 7.86 -1.22 14.03
N VAL A 169 7.77 -1.89 12.88
CA VAL A 169 7.36 -3.29 12.79
C VAL A 169 8.49 -4.15 12.24
N ARG A 170 8.75 -5.29 12.88
CA ARG A 170 9.57 -6.36 12.34
C ARG A 170 8.74 -7.64 12.30
N PHE A 171 8.65 -8.24 11.13
CA PHE A 171 7.91 -9.48 10.94
C PHE A 171 8.76 -10.49 10.19
N PHE A 172 8.74 -11.74 10.64
CA PHE A 172 9.34 -12.87 9.97
C PHE A 172 8.31 -13.99 9.87
N ALA A 173 8.31 -14.69 8.76
CA ALA A 173 7.46 -15.86 8.53
C ALA A 173 8.33 -17.10 8.29
N GLY A 174 7.89 -18.24 8.79
CA GLY A 174 8.57 -19.53 8.61
C GLY A 174 7.79 -20.67 9.22
N PHE A 175 8.01 -21.88 8.74
CA PHE A 175 7.31 -23.07 9.22
C PHE A 175 7.84 -23.60 10.56
N GLU A 176 9.09 -23.27 10.90
CA GLU A 176 9.79 -23.80 12.09
C GLU A 176 10.22 -22.69 13.06
N LEU A 177 9.55 -21.55 13.02
CA LEU A 177 9.82 -20.47 13.96
C LEU A 177 9.32 -20.83 15.36
N ASP A 178 10.19 -20.61 16.36
CA ASP A 178 9.83 -20.76 17.76
C ASP A 178 8.74 -19.74 18.12
N PRO A 179 7.57 -20.15 18.65
CA PRO A 179 6.53 -19.23 19.09
C PRO A 179 6.99 -18.19 20.11
N ALA A 180 8.00 -18.50 20.92
CA ALA A 180 8.57 -17.58 21.89
C ALA A 180 9.75 -16.73 21.34
N ALA A 181 10.04 -16.82 20.04
CA ALA A 181 11.16 -16.09 19.44
C ALA A 181 11.07 -14.57 19.63
N CYS A 182 9.86 -14.01 19.62
CA CYS A 182 9.63 -12.57 19.79
C CYS A 182 10.07 -12.04 21.17
N GLU A 183 10.18 -12.90 22.18
CA GLU A 183 10.57 -12.55 23.53
C GLU A 183 12.10 -12.59 23.75
N LYS A 184 12.83 -13.10 22.75
CA LYS A 184 14.28 -13.29 22.85
C LYS A 184 15.04 -12.04 22.40
N ALA A 185 16.17 -11.78 23.05
CA ALA A 185 17.03 -10.65 22.71
C ALA A 185 17.64 -10.76 21.29
N ASP A 186 17.79 -11.97 20.79
CA ASP A 186 18.31 -12.28 19.45
C ASP A 186 17.22 -12.51 18.40
N PHE A 187 16.00 -12.05 18.67
CA PHE A 187 14.82 -12.22 17.81
C PHE A 187 15.11 -11.95 16.31
N VAL A 188 15.80 -10.85 16.01
CA VAL A 188 16.09 -10.46 14.62
C VAL A 188 17.06 -11.46 13.96
N ALA A 189 18.13 -11.83 14.67
CA ALA A 189 19.09 -12.80 14.14
C ALA A 189 18.44 -14.17 13.92
N HIS A 190 17.60 -14.61 14.86
CA HIS A 190 16.84 -15.85 14.74
C HIS A 190 15.85 -15.79 13.57
N GLY A 191 15.15 -14.66 13.40
CA GLY A 191 14.22 -14.45 12.30
C GLY A 191 14.88 -14.56 10.93
N TYR A 192 16.07 -14.00 10.75
CA TYR A 192 16.84 -14.14 9.50
C TYR A 192 17.39 -15.55 9.28
N ALA A 193 17.72 -16.27 10.36
CA ALA A 193 18.28 -17.62 10.24
C ALA A 193 17.23 -18.69 9.94
N ALA A 194 16.01 -18.54 10.50
CA ALA A 194 14.97 -19.57 10.47
C ALA A 194 13.72 -19.17 9.66
N GLY A 195 13.63 -17.93 9.20
CA GLY A 195 12.45 -17.40 8.49
C GLY A 195 12.79 -16.51 7.30
N VAL A 196 11.75 -15.94 6.74
CA VAL A 196 11.82 -14.93 5.66
C VAL A 196 11.39 -13.60 6.26
N PRO A 197 12.17 -12.52 6.09
CA PRO A 197 11.77 -11.20 6.56
C PRO A 197 10.60 -10.65 5.74
N MET A 198 9.89 -9.72 6.37
CA MET A 198 8.80 -8.97 5.72
C MET A 198 9.31 -8.16 4.52
N GLY A 199 8.44 -8.00 3.52
CA GLY A 199 8.69 -7.19 2.34
C GLY A 199 8.59 -7.92 1.02
#